data_b00173c49d76f2c79c715113ef6de37f
#
_entry.id   b00173c49d76f2c79c715113ef6de37f
#
_cell.length_a   1.000
_cell.length_b   1.000
_cell.length_c   1.000
_cell.angle_alpha   90.00
_cell.angle_beta   90.00
_cell.angle_gamma   90.00
#
_symmetry.space_group_name_H-M   'P 1'
#
loop_
_entity.id
_entity.type
_entity.pdbx_description
1 polymer ?
#
loop_
_entity_poly.entity_id
_entity_poly.type
_entity_poly.pdbx_seq_one_letter_code
_entity_poly.pdbx_strand_id
1 'polypeptide(L)'
;MTGCGKTDAENITRTEEYHYDMFGEHVYVFSPEDNPQEIQEVLDELWQKQETNQFGEERYSVYFLPGEYDDSISAKVGYYMQVAGLGYLPDDTRIPSLNCDARWLGDDSNHNATCNFWRGVENLTIESNTMWAVSQATFMRRVHVEGALYLHDNYGWASGGFLADSLIDLATDSGSQQQWLSRNCDWKAWIGDNWNMVFAGIEDGKAPIGTWPAKQYTTVDVVEEMREKPFLVFDEEKGFGVFVPNTQRNSKGVSWYKAGACVQRQELDGVFLPISEFYVAKAETDNEETLNEALQDGKNIFFTPGVYELKKELRVENPETILLGTGLATLRAIDGNQCIHVTTPEKVTISGLLLDAGTVESQLLLQLGEKTETKKEPQAGGDASLLADLFFRVGGALSEPAKVDACVEINSNHVIGDNFWVWRADHGEQVGWNLNTARNGLLVNGDDVTIYALMVEHFQEYQTIWRGENGKVIMYQSETPYDVPKQSDYMSHDGKVNGYASYKVDENVEIHEIWGFGIYSYNRDAVVEIHSAVELPWKEGIRAHHVCAVMITGNPGISYVINELGEHCYTGGARAIIKEYE
;
A
#
# COMPACT_ATOMS: atom_id res chain seq x y z
N MET A 1 31.95 -42.52 8.92
CA MET A 1 30.86 -42.37 9.88
C MET A 1 30.27 -40.99 9.64
N THR A 2 29.20 -40.97 8.90
CA THR A 2 28.50 -39.79 8.41
C THR A 2 27.52 -39.36 9.52
N GLY A 3 27.80 -38.20 10.10
CA GLY A 3 26.84 -37.54 11.00
C GLY A 3 25.69 -36.95 10.21
N CYS A 4 24.54 -37.56 10.33
CA CYS A 4 23.28 -36.98 9.86
C CYS A 4 22.95 -35.78 10.76
N GLY A 5 23.00 -34.56 10.20
CA GLY A 5 22.50 -33.39 10.89
C GLY A 5 21.00 -33.54 11.11
N LYS A 6 20.55 -33.48 12.36
CA LYS A 6 19.15 -33.33 12.70
C LYS A 6 18.70 -31.96 12.18
N THR A 7 17.68 -31.97 11.36
CA THR A 7 16.98 -30.79 10.86
C THR A 7 16.30 -30.07 12.03
N ASP A 8 16.36 -28.72 12.01
CA ASP A 8 15.81 -27.80 13.03
C ASP A 8 14.27 -27.79 13.13
N ALA A 9 13.64 -28.94 13.05
CA ALA A 9 12.19 -29.11 13.25
C ALA A 9 11.78 -29.07 14.75
N GLU A 10 12.72 -28.81 15.67
CA GLU A 10 12.49 -28.97 17.11
C GLU A 10 11.86 -27.75 17.82
N ASN A 11 11.56 -26.63 17.14
CA ASN A 11 11.01 -25.41 17.78
C ASN A 11 9.67 -24.91 17.22
N ILE A 12 8.91 -25.75 16.51
CA ILE A 12 7.56 -25.38 16.05
C ILE A 12 6.55 -25.94 17.08
N THR A 13 6.51 -25.35 18.26
CA THR A 13 5.50 -25.71 19.26
C THR A 13 4.41 -24.63 19.23
N ARG A 14 3.21 -25.02 18.84
CA ARG A 14 2.00 -24.23 18.97
C ARG A 14 1.52 -24.28 20.43
N THR A 15 1.16 -23.15 20.99
CA THR A 15 0.56 -23.06 22.33
C THR A 15 -0.95 -23.29 22.26
N GLU A 16 -1.59 -23.54 23.42
CA GLU A 16 -3.05 -23.67 23.51
C GLU A 16 -3.82 -22.38 23.17
N GLU A 17 -3.10 -21.23 23.07
CA GLU A 17 -3.65 -19.90 22.76
C GLU A 17 -3.52 -19.53 21.28
N TYR A 18 -3.31 -20.50 20.38
CA TYR A 18 -3.17 -20.32 18.92
C TYR A 18 -1.94 -19.51 18.46
N HIS A 19 -0.91 -19.41 19.30
CA HIS A 19 0.36 -18.77 18.97
C HIS A 19 1.46 -19.80 18.67
N TYR A 20 2.43 -19.36 17.91
CA TYR A 20 3.71 -20.04 17.78
C TYR A 20 4.79 -19.16 18.41
N ASP A 21 5.60 -19.73 19.29
CA ASP A 21 6.64 -19.00 20.03
C ASP A 21 7.54 -18.15 19.13
N MET A 22 7.79 -18.64 17.91
CA MET A 22 8.60 -17.93 16.93
C MET A 22 7.99 -16.60 16.47
N PHE A 23 6.67 -16.45 16.46
CA PHE A 23 5.98 -15.23 15.97
C PHE A 23 5.50 -14.30 17.09
N GLY A 24 5.45 -14.76 18.35
CA GLY A 24 4.97 -13.95 19.49
C GLY A 24 3.45 -13.86 19.62
N GLU A 25 3.00 -13.06 20.58
CA GLU A 25 1.60 -13.04 21.06
C GLU A 25 0.62 -12.28 20.14
N HIS A 26 1.13 -11.54 19.17
CA HIS A 26 0.29 -10.75 18.23
C HIS A 26 -0.02 -11.50 16.92
N VAL A 27 0.43 -12.74 16.79
CA VAL A 27 0.19 -13.60 15.63
C VAL A 27 -0.62 -14.82 16.04
N TYR A 28 -1.85 -14.89 15.56
CA TYR A 28 -2.74 -16.04 15.74
C TYR A 28 -2.67 -16.95 14.52
N VAL A 29 -2.54 -18.26 14.74
CA VAL A 29 -2.51 -19.24 13.65
C VAL A 29 -3.53 -20.32 13.93
N PHE A 30 -4.60 -20.35 13.17
CA PHE A 30 -5.66 -21.33 13.28
C PHE A 30 -5.44 -22.53 12.36
N SER A 31 -5.91 -23.70 12.82
CA SER A 31 -5.99 -24.92 12.03
C SER A 31 -7.45 -25.28 11.76
N PRO A 32 -7.78 -25.93 10.63
CA PRO A 32 -9.13 -26.44 10.39
C PRO A 32 -9.63 -27.43 11.45
N GLU A 33 -8.72 -28.02 12.22
CA GLU A 33 -9.02 -28.97 13.31
C GLU A 33 -9.32 -28.28 14.65
N ASP A 34 -9.11 -26.96 14.75
CA ASP A 34 -9.40 -26.20 15.96
C ASP A 34 -10.90 -26.06 16.20
N ASN A 35 -11.28 -25.80 17.44
CA ASN A 35 -12.68 -25.59 17.80
C ASN A 35 -13.21 -24.31 17.14
N PRO A 36 -14.23 -24.40 16.25
CA PRO A 36 -14.72 -23.23 15.53
C PRO A 36 -15.26 -22.11 16.45
N GLN A 37 -15.85 -22.49 17.58
CA GLN A 37 -16.37 -21.51 18.54
C GLN A 37 -15.24 -20.72 19.20
N GLU A 38 -14.12 -21.37 19.54
CA GLU A 38 -12.95 -20.70 20.12
C GLU A 38 -12.25 -19.80 19.09
N ILE A 39 -12.15 -20.25 17.82
CA ILE A 39 -11.67 -19.39 16.73
C ILE A 39 -12.53 -18.12 16.64
N GLN A 40 -13.86 -18.29 16.62
CA GLN A 40 -14.77 -17.15 16.48
C GLN A 40 -14.68 -16.18 17.68
N GLU A 41 -14.54 -16.71 18.91
CA GLU A 41 -14.36 -15.90 20.11
C GLU A 41 -13.10 -15.01 20.00
N VAL A 42 -11.96 -15.56 19.52
CA VAL A 42 -10.74 -14.79 19.29
C VAL A 42 -10.94 -13.73 18.20
N LEU A 43 -11.56 -14.08 17.07
CA LEU A 43 -11.85 -13.14 15.99
C LEU A 43 -12.73 -11.98 16.46
N ASP A 44 -13.75 -12.25 17.27
CA ASP A 44 -14.64 -11.26 17.84
C ASP A 44 -13.91 -10.34 18.83
N GLU A 45 -13.03 -10.88 19.67
CA GLU A 45 -12.21 -10.08 20.59
C GLU A 45 -11.25 -9.14 19.84
N LEU A 46 -10.58 -9.63 18.81
CA LEU A 46 -9.69 -8.82 17.99
C LEU A 46 -10.46 -7.71 17.26
N TRP A 47 -11.62 -8.04 16.70
CA TRP A 47 -12.48 -7.06 16.09
C TRP A 47 -12.89 -5.97 17.09
N GLN A 48 -13.37 -6.34 18.27
CA GLN A 48 -13.77 -5.36 19.31
C GLN A 48 -12.62 -4.43 19.72
N LYS A 49 -11.38 -4.92 19.76
CA LYS A 49 -10.20 -4.10 20.06
C LYS A 49 -9.85 -3.15 18.92
N GLN A 50 -10.01 -3.61 17.66
CA GLN A 50 -9.44 -2.96 16.49
C GLN A 50 -10.46 -2.24 15.60
N GLU A 51 -11.76 -2.37 15.87
CA GLU A 51 -12.82 -1.73 15.07
C GLU A 51 -12.64 -0.21 14.92
N THR A 52 -12.30 0.46 16.02
CA THR A 52 -12.13 1.92 16.07
C THR A 52 -10.74 2.38 16.49
N ASN A 53 -9.77 1.46 16.52
CA ASN A 53 -8.41 1.70 17.02
C ASN A 53 -7.51 2.39 15.98
N GLN A 54 -7.97 3.51 15.40
CA GLN A 54 -7.31 4.19 14.28
C GLN A 54 -5.87 4.62 14.56
N PHE A 55 -5.57 5.02 15.79
CA PHE A 55 -4.25 5.53 16.19
C PHE A 55 -3.59 4.75 17.33
N GLY A 56 -4.15 3.59 17.69
CA GLY A 56 -3.58 2.74 18.72
C GLY A 56 -2.29 2.05 18.30
N GLU A 57 -1.66 1.41 19.27
CA GLU A 57 -0.35 0.76 19.08
C GLU A 57 -0.46 -0.75 18.84
N GLU A 58 -1.62 -1.35 19.10
CA GLU A 58 -1.83 -2.77 18.90
C GLU A 58 -1.91 -3.11 17.41
N ARG A 59 -1.27 -4.22 17.05
CA ARG A 59 -1.24 -4.78 15.70
C ARG A 59 -1.40 -6.28 15.78
N TYR A 60 -2.11 -6.88 14.81
CA TYR A 60 -2.37 -8.31 14.82
C TYR A 60 -2.29 -8.92 13.43
N SER A 61 -1.77 -10.15 13.37
CA SER A 61 -1.91 -11.03 12.22
C SER A 61 -2.73 -12.26 12.59
N VAL A 62 -3.69 -12.56 11.74
CA VAL A 62 -4.54 -13.74 11.85
C VAL A 62 -4.28 -14.63 10.64
N TYR A 63 -3.76 -15.79 10.89
CA TYR A 63 -3.41 -16.76 9.87
C TYR A 63 -4.26 -18.02 9.96
N PHE A 64 -4.63 -18.53 8.80
CA PHE A 64 -5.34 -19.77 8.64
C PHE A 64 -4.45 -20.78 7.91
N LEU A 65 -4.15 -21.92 8.55
CA LEU A 65 -3.45 -23.02 7.89
C LEU A 65 -4.29 -23.58 6.73
N PRO A 66 -3.67 -24.25 5.75
CA PRO A 66 -4.42 -24.85 4.64
C PRO A 66 -5.53 -25.78 5.11
N GLY A 67 -6.71 -25.67 4.48
CA GLY A 67 -7.90 -26.47 4.71
C GLY A 67 -9.19 -25.68 4.62
N GLU A 68 -10.31 -26.38 4.85
CA GLU A 68 -11.67 -25.81 4.85
C GLU A 68 -12.09 -25.58 6.31
N TYR A 69 -12.59 -24.38 6.60
CA TYR A 69 -13.02 -23.99 7.94
C TYR A 69 -14.54 -24.08 8.10
N ASP A 70 -15.00 -24.31 9.33
CA ASP A 70 -16.41 -24.50 9.67
C ASP A 70 -17.28 -23.30 9.25
N ASP A 71 -18.50 -23.55 8.76
CA ASP A 71 -19.47 -22.56 8.26
C ASP A 71 -19.80 -21.44 9.27
N SER A 72 -19.51 -21.63 10.56
CA SER A 72 -19.73 -20.62 11.60
C SER A 72 -18.66 -19.53 11.68
N ILE A 73 -17.53 -19.69 10.98
CA ILE A 73 -16.42 -18.74 11.01
C ILE A 73 -16.75 -17.49 10.16
N SER A 74 -16.66 -16.34 10.81
CA SER A 74 -16.86 -15.03 10.17
C SER A 74 -15.82 -14.03 10.65
N ALA A 75 -14.79 -13.81 9.86
CA ALA A 75 -13.74 -12.87 10.18
C ALA A 75 -14.16 -11.42 9.89
N LYS A 76 -13.80 -10.50 10.78
CA LYS A 76 -13.88 -9.05 10.54
C LYS A 76 -12.51 -8.43 10.67
N VAL A 77 -12.20 -7.50 9.77
CA VAL A 77 -10.88 -6.87 9.70
C VAL A 77 -10.94 -5.44 10.20
N GLY A 78 -10.32 -5.17 11.35
CA GLY A 78 -10.20 -3.85 11.96
C GLY A 78 -8.87 -3.16 11.63
N TYR A 79 -8.59 -2.04 12.29
CA TYR A 79 -7.34 -1.32 12.15
C TYR A 79 -6.13 -2.19 12.54
N TYR A 80 -5.05 -2.09 11.76
CA TYR A 80 -3.80 -2.81 11.99
C TYR A 80 -3.97 -4.33 12.11
N MET A 81 -4.95 -4.86 11.37
CA MET A 81 -5.15 -6.29 11.24
C MET A 81 -4.82 -6.76 9.83
N GLN A 82 -4.11 -7.88 9.74
CA GLN A 82 -3.94 -8.65 8.51
C GLN A 82 -4.51 -10.04 8.70
N VAL A 83 -5.38 -10.46 7.78
CA VAL A 83 -5.93 -11.83 7.73
C VAL A 83 -5.37 -12.52 6.49
N ALA A 84 -4.76 -13.70 6.65
CA ALA A 84 -4.19 -14.41 5.51
C ALA A 84 -4.29 -15.93 5.63
N GLY A 85 -4.40 -16.60 4.48
CA GLY A 85 -4.20 -18.03 4.35
C GLY A 85 -2.73 -18.38 4.17
N LEU A 86 -2.30 -19.49 4.74
CA LEU A 86 -0.92 -19.96 4.69
C LEU A 86 -0.70 -21.07 3.65
N GLY A 87 -1.61 -21.22 2.70
CA GLY A 87 -1.42 -22.10 1.53
C GLY A 87 -0.50 -21.49 0.47
N TYR A 88 -0.10 -22.27 -0.49
CA TYR A 88 0.61 -21.78 -1.69
C TYR A 88 -0.33 -21.10 -2.68
N LEU A 89 -1.58 -21.56 -2.70
CA LEU A 89 -2.67 -21.01 -3.51
C LEU A 89 -3.76 -20.47 -2.59
N PRO A 90 -4.49 -19.44 -3.01
CA PRO A 90 -5.65 -18.98 -2.23
C PRO A 90 -6.65 -20.09 -1.90
N ASP A 91 -6.92 -21.00 -2.86
CA ASP A 91 -7.87 -22.09 -2.68
C ASP A 91 -7.38 -23.21 -1.74
N ASP A 92 -6.12 -23.17 -1.31
CA ASP A 92 -5.63 -24.08 -0.28
C ASP A 92 -6.21 -23.76 1.11
N THR A 93 -6.68 -22.51 1.32
CA THR A 93 -7.25 -22.05 2.61
C THR A 93 -8.60 -21.39 2.36
N ARG A 94 -9.66 -21.98 2.88
CA ARG A 94 -11.04 -21.58 2.60
C ARG A 94 -11.77 -21.22 3.89
N ILE A 95 -12.26 -19.97 3.97
CA ILE A 95 -13.05 -19.47 5.09
C ILE A 95 -14.45 -19.06 4.61
N PRO A 96 -15.51 -19.28 5.40
CA PRO A 96 -16.87 -18.98 4.96
C PRO A 96 -17.16 -17.51 4.73
N SER A 97 -16.63 -16.62 5.58
CA SER A 97 -16.94 -15.19 5.53
C SER A 97 -15.81 -14.32 6.03
N LEU A 98 -15.59 -13.20 5.32
CA LEU A 98 -14.70 -12.13 5.75
C LEU A 98 -15.30 -10.78 5.35
N ASN A 99 -15.31 -9.81 6.27
CA ASN A 99 -15.87 -8.49 6.02
C ASN A 99 -15.08 -7.37 6.70
N CYS A 100 -15.15 -6.18 6.10
CA CYS A 100 -14.80 -4.91 6.71
C CYS A 100 -15.97 -3.95 6.51
N ASP A 101 -16.79 -3.74 7.55
CA ASP A 101 -17.90 -2.78 7.52
C ASP A 101 -17.42 -1.35 7.86
N ALA A 102 -18.27 -0.37 7.56
CA ALA A 102 -18.00 1.04 7.79
C ALA A 102 -18.67 1.54 9.05
N ARG A 103 -18.06 1.25 10.20
CA ARG A 103 -18.51 1.75 11.51
C ARG A 103 -17.61 2.85 12.05
N TRP A 104 -17.19 3.71 11.17
CA TRP A 104 -16.27 4.76 11.53
C TRP A 104 -16.77 5.58 12.73
N LEU A 105 -15.92 5.69 13.75
CA LEU A 105 -16.22 6.37 15.01
C LEU A 105 -17.48 5.85 15.75
N GLY A 106 -17.85 4.60 15.52
CA GLY A 106 -18.99 3.97 16.20
C GLY A 106 -20.37 4.47 15.73
N ASP A 107 -20.45 5.15 14.60
CA ASP A 107 -21.71 5.54 13.97
C ASP A 107 -22.14 4.54 12.89
N ASP A 108 -22.94 3.56 13.30
CA ASP A 108 -23.47 2.51 12.44
C ASP A 108 -24.42 3.03 11.35
N SER A 109 -24.86 4.30 11.42
CA SER A 109 -25.88 4.83 10.53
C SER A 109 -25.31 5.56 9.31
N ASN A 110 -24.06 5.99 9.33
CA ASN A 110 -23.51 6.80 8.25
C ASN A 110 -22.80 6.00 7.16
N HIS A 111 -22.43 4.76 7.42
CA HIS A 111 -21.72 3.86 6.47
C HIS A 111 -20.46 4.47 5.85
N ASN A 112 -19.83 5.45 6.52
CA ASN A 112 -18.68 6.18 6.00
C ASN A 112 -17.38 5.43 6.30
N ALA A 113 -16.71 4.99 5.25
CA ALA A 113 -15.45 4.24 5.30
C ALA A 113 -14.21 5.10 5.01
N THR A 114 -14.33 6.45 4.93
CA THR A 114 -13.21 7.31 4.51
C THR A 114 -11.99 7.27 5.45
N CYS A 115 -12.13 6.73 6.65
CA CYS A 115 -11.01 6.49 7.57
C CYS A 115 -10.74 5.00 7.85
N ASN A 116 -11.30 4.07 7.09
CA ASN A 116 -11.03 2.64 7.24
C ASN A 116 -9.66 2.26 6.65
N PHE A 117 -8.59 2.72 7.29
CA PHE A 117 -7.20 2.54 6.90
C PHE A 117 -6.57 1.29 7.52
N TRP A 118 -5.33 1.00 7.15
CA TRP A 118 -4.39 0.07 7.77
C TRP A 118 -4.96 -1.30 8.06
N ARG A 119 -5.38 -2.01 7.02
CA ARG A 119 -5.87 -3.38 7.11
C ARG A 119 -5.58 -4.16 5.84
N GLY A 120 -5.44 -5.47 5.96
CA GLY A 120 -5.09 -6.29 4.82
C GLY A 120 -5.70 -7.68 4.84
N VAL A 121 -5.93 -8.20 3.64
CA VAL A 121 -6.35 -9.58 3.40
C VAL A 121 -5.50 -10.17 2.31
N GLU A 122 -5.01 -11.41 2.52
CA GLU A 122 -4.05 -12.00 1.61
C GLU A 122 -4.19 -13.53 1.51
N ASN A 123 -4.08 -14.04 0.30
CA ASN A 123 -3.84 -15.46 -0.01
C ASN A 123 -4.85 -16.45 0.60
N LEU A 124 -6.16 -16.21 0.44
CA LEU A 124 -7.22 -17.10 0.90
C LEU A 124 -8.47 -17.03 0.02
N THR A 125 -9.33 -18.03 0.13
CA THR A 125 -10.67 -18.06 -0.47
C THR A 125 -11.73 -17.68 0.55
N ILE A 126 -12.66 -16.81 0.15
CA ILE A 126 -13.85 -16.41 0.91
C ILE A 126 -15.08 -16.93 0.17
N GLU A 127 -15.85 -17.81 0.80
CA GLU A 127 -16.94 -18.55 0.14
C GLU A 127 -18.22 -17.73 -0.05
N SER A 128 -18.35 -16.59 0.62
CA SER A 128 -19.54 -15.74 0.56
C SER A 128 -19.28 -14.41 -0.14
N ASN A 129 -20.36 -13.63 -0.30
CA ASN A 129 -20.21 -12.22 -0.64
C ASN A 129 -19.37 -11.51 0.42
N THR A 130 -18.47 -10.64 -0.01
CA THR A 130 -17.53 -9.93 0.85
C THR A 130 -17.78 -8.43 0.78
N MET A 131 -17.93 -7.80 1.93
CA MET A 131 -17.88 -6.35 2.07
C MET A 131 -16.46 -5.93 2.45
N TRP A 132 -15.85 -5.12 1.61
CA TRP A 132 -14.53 -4.53 1.83
C TRP A 132 -14.63 -3.01 1.75
N ALA A 133 -15.35 -2.42 2.75
CA ALA A 133 -15.58 -0.97 2.84
C ALA A 133 -14.36 -0.29 3.46
N VAL A 134 -13.37 0.00 2.63
CA VAL A 134 -12.05 0.51 3.05
C VAL A 134 -11.67 1.77 2.28
N SER A 135 -10.62 2.42 2.77
CA SER A 135 -9.95 3.55 2.13
C SER A 135 -8.44 3.27 2.00
N GLN A 136 -7.62 4.30 1.92
CA GLN A 136 -6.18 4.20 1.67
C GLN A 136 -5.46 3.29 2.69
N ALA A 137 -4.22 2.91 2.39
CA ALA A 137 -3.39 2.04 3.22
C ALA A 137 -4.02 0.68 3.53
N THR A 138 -4.71 0.13 2.57
CA THR A 138 -5.30 -1.21 2.66
C THR A 138 -4.89 -2.04 1.46
N PHE A 139 -4.94 -3.35 1.62
CA PHE A 139 -4.69 -4.26 0.50
C PHE A 139 -5.58 -5.50 0.58
N MET A 140 -5.97 -5.97 -0.60
CA MET A 140 -6.52 -7.29 -0.83
C MET A 140 -5.70 -7.90 -1.97
N ARG A 141 -4.94 -8.96 -1.67
CA ARG A 141 -4.01 -9.59 -2.62
C ARG A 141 -4.19 -11.09 -2.66
N ARG A 142 -4.20 -11.66 -3.86
CA ARG A 142 -4.30 -13.12 -4.01
C ARG A 142 -5.49 -13.68 -3.23
N VAL A 143 -6.67 -13.09 -3.44
CA VAL A 143 -7.90 -13.49 -2.79
C VAL A 143 -8.86 -14.03 -3.82
N HIS A 144 -9.48 -15.17 -3.51
CA HIS A 144 -10.62 -15.69 -4.26
C HIS A 144 -11.91 -15.38 -3.50
N VAL A 145 -12.79 -14.59 -4.09
CA VAL A 145 -14.14 -14.35 -3.54
C VAL A 145 -15.12 -15.10 -4.39
N GLU A 146 -15.69 -16.20 -3.88
CA GLU A 146 -16.69 -17.00 -4.60
C GLU A 146 -18.05 -16.29 -4.75
N GLY A 147 -18.23 -15.20 -4.02
CA GLY A 147 -19.38 -14.30 -4.11
C GLY A 147 -19.11 -13.01 -4.88
N ALA A 148 -19.88 -11.98 -4.54
CA ALA A 148 -19.66 -10.61 -4.98
C ALA A 148 -18.77 -9.85 -3.99
N LEU A 149 -17.95 -8.93 -4.51
CA LEU A 149 -17.10 -8.05 -3.70
C LEU A 149 -17.71 -6.63 -3.71
N TYR A 150 -18.11 -6.14 -2.55
CA TYR A 150 -18.62 -4.79 -2.35
C TYR A 150 -17.53 -3.93 -1.70
N LEU A 151 -17.03 -2.93 -2.45
CA LEU A 151 -15.99 -2.00 -1.96
C LEU A 151 -16.58 -0.82 -1.17
N HIS A 152 -17.75 -1.00 -0.64
CA HIS A 152 -18.51 0.00 0.12
C HIS A 152 -19.45 -0.67 1.11
N ASP A 153 -19.88 0.07 2.13
CA ASP A 153 -20.99 -0.29 2.99
C ASP A 153 -22.19 0.60 2.62
N ASN A 154 -23.26 -0.01 2.11
CA ASN A 154 -24.51 0.65 1.73
C ASN A 154 -24.32 1.98 0.94
N TYR A 155 -23.37 2.05 0.03
CA TYR A 155 -22.99 3.24 -0.74
C TYR A 155 -22.53 4.44 0.11
N GLY A 156 -22.10 4.23 1.34
CA GLY A 156 -21.41 5.24 2.14
C GLY A 156 -20.05 5.63 1.53
N TRP A 157 -19.55 6.81 1.87
CA TRP A 157 -18.30 7.33 1.29
C TRP A 157 -17.08 6.46 1.60
N ALA A 158 -16.20 6.35 0.62
CA ALA A 158 -14.90 5.68 0.72
C ALA A 158 -13.89 6.34 -0.22
N SER A 159 -12.62 6.43 0.18
CA SER A 159 -11.62 7.29 -0.46
C SER A 159 -10.60 6.57 -1.31
N GLY A 160 -10.80 5.29 -1.61
CA GLY A 160 -9.88 4.55 -2.46
C GLY A 160 -9.29 3.31 -1.80
N GLY A 161 -8.62 2.51 -2.59
CA GLY A 161 -7.99 1.29 -2.13
C GLY A 161 -7.36 0.52 -3.28
N PHE A 162 -7.01 -0.74 -2.99
CA PHE A 162 -6.18 -1.55 -3.85
C PHE A 162 -6.60 -3.02 -3.84
N LEU A 163 -6.68 -3.59 -5.04
CA LEU A 163 -6.97 -5.00 -5.28
C LEU A 163 -5.95 -5.57 -6.27
N ALA A 164 -5.27 -6.65 -5.93
CA ALA A 164 -4.29 -7.26 -6.84
C ALA A 164 -4.36 -8.79 -6.86
N ASP A 165 -4.07 -9.35 -8.02
CA ASP A 165 -3.92 -10.79 -8.24
C ASP A 165 -5.08 -11.62 -7.64
N SER A 166 -6.32 -11.12 -7.81
CA SER A 166 -7.51 -11.63 -7.13
C SER A 166 -8.62 -12.01 -8.12
N LEU A 167 -9.34 -13.07 -7.78
CA LEU A 167 -10.46 -13.63 -8.53
C LEU A 167 -11.78 -13.38 -7.79
N ILE A 168 -12.76 -12.80 -8.48
CA ILE A 168 -14.11 -12.59 -7.95
C ILE A 168 -15.12 -13.27 -8.87
N ASP A 169 -15.77 -14.33 -8.41
CA ASP A 169 -16.68 -15.14 -9.22
C ASP A 169 -17.90 -14.38 -9.71
N LEU A 170 -18.34 -13.38 -8.97
CA LEU A 170 -19.47 -12.55 -9.37
C LEU A 170 -19.01 -11.11 -9.70
N ALA A 171 -19.76 -10.12 -9.27
CA ALA A 171 -19.45 -8.73 -9.56
C ALA A 171 -18.57 -8.10 -8.46
N THR A 172 -17.68 -7.21 -8.88
CA THR A 172 -17.07 -6.21 -7.99
C THR A 172 -17.85 -4.91 -8.13
N ASP A 173 -18.40 -4.41 -7.02
CA ASP A 173 -19.16 -3.16 -6.96
C ASP A 173 -18.32 -2.11 -6.19
N SER A 174 -17.85 -1.08 -6.91
CA SER A 174 -17.08 0.00 -6.31
C SER A 174 -17.93 0.98 -5.49
N GLY A 175 -19.25 0.98 -5.70
CA GLY A 175 -20.18 1.86 -4.97
C GLY A 175 -19.78 3.32 -5.05
N SER A 176 -19.47 3.88 -3.90
CA SER A 176 -19.06 5.28 -3.72
C SER A 176 -17.54 5.49 -3.65
N GLN A 177 -16.71 4.47 -3.90
CA GLN A 177 -15.27 4.64 -3.94
C GLN A 177 -14.86 5.81 -4.84
N GLN A 178 -14.09 6.74 -4.31
CA GLN A 178 -13.66 7.93 -5.05
C GLN A 178 -12.65 7.57 -6.13
N GLN A 179 -11.71 6.72 -5.81
CA GLN A 179 -10.71 6.12 -6.71
C GLN A 179 -10.42 4.68 -6.29
N TRP A 180 -9.91 3.90 -7.23
CA TRP A 180 -9.54 2.51 -6.97
C TRP A 180 -8.58 1.98 -8.02
N LEU A 181 -7.57 1.21 -7.61
CA LEU A 181 -6.77 0.41 -8.53
C LEU A 181 -7.08 -1.08 -8.38
N SER A 182 -7.40 -1.73 -9.52
CA SER A 182 -7.39 -3.18 -9.65
C SER A 182 -6.27 -3.60 -10.60
N ARG A 183 -5.39 -4.48 -10.16
CA ARG A 183 -4.23 -4.95 -10.94
C ARG A 183 -4.22 -6.48 -11.02
N ASN A 184 -4.08 -7.03 -12.24
CA ASN A 184 -4.06 -8.48 -12.46
C ASN A 184 -5.24 -9.23 -11.81
N CYS A 185 -6.46 -8.76 -12.07
CA CYS A 185 -7.69 -9.33 -11.51
C CYS A 185 -8.55 -9.98 -12.58
N ASP A 186 -9.43 -10.89 -12.15
CA ASP A 186 -10.53 -11.44 -12.92
C ASP A 186 -11.84 -11.32 -12.14
N TRP A 187 -12.95 -11.04 -12.83
CA TRP A 187 -14.30 -10.97 -12.30
C TRP A 187 -15.34 -11.20 -13.38
N LYS A 188 -16.56 -11.50 -12.95
CA LYS A 188 -17.68 -11.59 -13.89
C LYS A 188 -18.11 -10.22 -14.44
N ALA A 189 -18.08 -9.17 -13.59
CA ALA A 189 -18.43 -7.81 -13.96
C ALA A 189 -17.86 -6.79 -12.97
N TRP A 190 -17.64 -5.56 -13.46
CA TRP A 190 -17.37 -4.39 -12.63
C TRP A 190 -18.59 -3.46 -12.63
N ILE A 191 -18.95 -2.93 -11.45
CA ILE A 191 -20.05 -1.98 -11.23
C ILE A 191 -19.49 -0.74 -10.54
N GLY A 192 -20.00 0.43 -10.92
CA GLY A 192 -19.58 1.71 -10.34
C GLY A 192 -18.51 2.43 -11.18
N ASP A 193 -18.54 3.76 -11.13
CA ASP A 193 -17.72 4.64 -11.96
C ASP A 193 -17.55 6.05 -11.36
N ASN A 194 -17.24 6.13 -10.07
CA ASN A 194 -17.22 7.43 -9.40
C ASN A 194 -16.14 8.38 -9.95
N TRP A 195 -15.04 8.68 -9.24
CA TRP A 195 -14.12 9.74 -9.71
C TRP A 195 -12.96 9.24 -10.56
N ASN A 196 -12.37 8.12 -10.19
CA ASN A 196 -11.21 7.57 -10.90
C ASN A 196 -11.05 6.08 -10.62
N MET A 197 -11.45 5.23 -11.56
CA MET A 197 -11.30 3.78 -11.49
C MET A 197 -10.23 3.33 -12.46
N VAL A 198 -9.16 2.73 -11.97
CA VAL A 198 -8.00 2.32 -12.77
C VAL A 198 -7.87 0.80 -12.78
N PHE A 199 -7.62 0.25 -13.96
CA PHE A 199 -7.56 -1.17 -14.24
C PHE A 199 -6.27 -1.47 -15.00
N ALA A 200 -5.39 -2.27 -14.42
CA ALA A 200 -4.13 -2.66 -15.05
C ALA A 200 -4.02 -4.19 -15.18
N GLY A 201 -3.81 -4.68 -16.40
CA GLY A 201 -3.64 -6.12 -16.64
C GLY A 201 -4.84 -6.96 -16.19
N ILE A 202 -6.05 -6.50 -16.40
CA ILE A 202 -7.27 -7.27 -16.11
C ILE A 202 -7.40 -8.40 -17.13
N GLU A 203 -7.97 -9.54 -16.74
CA GLU A 203 -8.21 -10.69 -17.59
C GLU A 203 -8.91 -10.30 -18.89
N ASP A 204 -8.54 -10.96 -19.99
CA ASP A 204 -9.01 -10.62 -21.33
C ASP A 204 -10.55 -10.57 -21.44
N GLY A 205 -11.05 -9.43 -21.90
CA GLY A 205 -12.48 -9.18 -22.05
C GLY A 205 -13.23 -8.86 -20.74
N LYS A 206 -12.52 -8.72 -19.62
CA LYS A 206 -13.11 -8.44 -18.30
C LYS A 206 -12.93 -7.00 -17.84
N ALA A 207 -11.98 -6.26 -18.40
CA ALA A 207 -11.83 -4.84 -18.10
C ALA A 207 -13.13 -4.08 -18.46
N PRO A 208 -13.63 -3.19 -17.60
CA PRO A 208 -14.86 -2.47 -17.88
C PRO A 208 -14.67 -1.48 -19.03
N ILE A 209 -15.71 -1.35 -19.85
CA ILE A 209 -15.68 -0.46 -21.02
C ILE A 209 -16.27 0.88 -20.65
N GLY A 210 -15.54 1.94 -20.93
CA GLY A 210 -16.00 3.30 -20.73
C GLY A 210 -14.99 4.33 -21.24
N THR A 211 -15.45 5.55 -21.38
CA THR A 211 -14.62 6.68 -21.83
C THR A 211 -14.88 7.90 -20.99
N TRP A 212 -13.82 8.54 -20.55
CA TRP A 212 -13.89 9.83 -19.88
C TRP A 212 -14.55 10.89 -20.76
N PRO A 213 -15.37 11.81 -20.21
CA PRO A 213 -15.76 11.90 -18.80
C PRO A 213 -17.04 11.11 -18.44
N ALA A 214 -17.64 10.42 -19.41
CA ALA A 214 -18.91 9.72 -19.18
C ALA A 214 -18.80 8.52 -18.25
N LYS A 215 -17.67 7.81 -18.33
CA LYS A 215 -17.23 6.76 -17.43
C LYS A 215 -15.77 7.04 -17.05
N GLN A 216 -15.48 7.10 -15.76
CA GLN A 216 -14.15 7.43 -15.28
C GLN A 216 -13.26 6.18 -15.16
N TYR A 217 -13.19 5.42 -16.25
CA TYR A 217 -12.39 4.22 -16.36
C TYR A 217 -11.07 4.50 -17.09
N THR A 218 -9.97 4.16 -16.45
CA THR A 218 -8.63 4.18 -17.04
C THR A 218 -8.13 2.75 -17.11
N THR A 219 -7.85 2.24 -18.32
CA THR A 219 -7.42 0.86 -18.53
C THR A 219 -6.03 0.82 -19.14
N VAL A 220 -5.11 0.15 -18.47
CA VAL A 220 -3.79 -0.23 -18.95
C VAL A 220 -3.84 -1.71 -19.29
N ASP A 221 -3.68 -2.05 -20.56
CA ASP A 221 -3.98 -3.39 -21.10
C ASP A 221 -3.16 -4.49 -20.44
N VAL A 222 -1.87 -4.26 -20.26
CA VAL A 222 -0.94 -5.22 -19.63
C VAL A 222 -0.15 -4.56 -18.51
N VAL A 223 0.24 -5.34 -17.52
CA VAL A 223 1.25 -4.97 -16.54
C VAL A 223 2.59 -5.35 -17.12
N GLU A 224 3.39 -4.35 -17.53
CA GLU A 224 4.63 -4.57 -18.27
C GLU A 224 5.66 -5.35 -17.46
N GLU A 225 5.84 -4.97 -16.22
CA GLU A 225 6.71 -5.68 -15.29
C GLU A 225 6.14 -5.61 -13.87
N MET A 226 6.08 -6.76 -13.20
CA MET A 226 5.62 -6.87 -11.83
C MET A 226 6.23 -8.09 -11.14
N ARG A 227 6.50 -7.95 -9.87
CA ARG A 227 6.75 -9.05 -8.96
C ARG A 227 5.76 -8.94 -7.81
N GLU A 228 4.98 -10.00 -7.58
CA GLU A 228 4.03 -10.00 -6.46
C GLU A 228 4.77 -9.96 -5.13
N LYS A 229 4.13 -9.37 -4.12
CA LYS A 229 4.63 -9.31 -2.76
C LYS A 229 4.93 -10.73 -2.23
N PRO A 230 6.07 -10.98 -1.59
CA PRO A 230 6.32 -12.22 -0.86
C PRO A 230 5.29 -12.43 0.25
N PHE A 231 4.91 -13.68 0.50
CA PHE A 231 3.92 -14.03 1.51
C PHE A 231 4.30 -15.27 2.32
N LEU A 232 3.85 -15.32 3.56
CA LEU A 232 4.08 -16.44 4.46
C LEU A 232 3.28 -17.67 3.99
N VAL A 233 3.91 -18.84 4.02
CA VAL A 233 3.28 -20.13 3.72
C VAL A 233 3.66 -21.17 4.76
N PHE A 234 2.78 -22.14 4.97
CA PHE A 234 3.04 -23.33 5.75
C PHE A 234 3.07 -24.55 4.84
N ASP A 235 4.18 -25.27 4.87
CA ASP A 235 4.40 -26.49 4.12
C ASP A 235 4.49 -27.66 5.11
N GLU A 236 3.67 -28.69 4.93
CA GLU A 236 3.62 -29.83 5.85
C GLU A 236 4.97 -30.55 6.02
N GLU A 237 5.83 -30.52 4.98
CA GLU A 237 7.15 -31.17 5.00
C GLU A 237 8.28 -30.25 5.45
N LYS A 238 8.16 -28.92 5.17
CA LYS A 238 9.23 -27.94 5.35
C LYS A 238 8.98 -26.95 6.50
N GLY A 239 7.74 -26.93 7.02
CA GLY A 239 7.30 -25.95 8.02
C GLY A 239 7.02 -24.58 7.43
N PHE A 240 7.12 -23.54 8.25
CA PHE A 240 6.93 -22.16 7.82
C PHE A 240 8.04 -21.67 6.90
N GLY A 241 7.66 -20.87 5.91
CA GLY A 241 8.58 -20.18 5.02
C GLY A 241 7.88 -19.05 4.27
N VAL A 242 8.63 -18.32 3.49
CA VAL A 242 8.13 -17.24 2.65
C VAL A 242 8.22 -17.68 1.19
N PHE A 243 7.09 -17.64 0.49
CA PHE A 243 7.11 -17.79 -0.96
C PHE A 243 7.42 -16.43 -1.59
N VAL A 244 8.45 -16.40 -2.43
CA VAL A 244 8.92 -15.21 -3.14
C VAL A 244 8.61 -15.39 -4.63
N PRO A 245 7.56 -14.72 -5.14
CA PRO A 245 7.23 -14.78 -6.56
C PRO A 245 8.32 -14.21 -7.46
N ASN A 246 8.50 -14.80 -8.63
CA ASN A 246 9.39 -14.28 -9.65
C ASN A 246 8.76 -13.11 -10.41
N THR A 247 9.58 -12.35 -11.12
CA THR A 247 9.14 -11.23 -11.95
C THR A 247 8.31 -11.72 -13.13
N GLN A 248 7.13 -11.18 -13.29
CA GLN A 248 6.24 -11.38 -14.44
C GLN A 248 6.36 -10.20 -15.40
N ARG A 249 6.24 -10.46 -16.69
CA ARG A 249 6.27 -9.43 -17.74
C ARG A 249 5.08 -9.56 -18.66
N ASN A 250 4.50 -8.41 -19.04
CA ASN A 250 3.30 -8.30 -19.88
C ASN A 250 2.16 -9.19 -19.37
N SER A 251 1.93 -9.14 -18.04
CA SER A 251 0.95 -10.00 -17.37
C SER A 251 -0.47 -9.46 -17.48
N LYS A 252 -1.41 -10.39 -17.52
CA LYS A 252 -2.85 -10.16 -17.46
C LYS A 252 -3.51 -11.23 -16.60
N GLY A 253 -4.62 -10.88 -15.98
CA GLY A 253 -5.38 -11.77 -15.13
C GLY A 253 -4.60 -12.26 -13.93
N VAL A 254 -5.14 -13.22 -13.25
CA VAL A 254 -4.65 -13.76 -11.99
C VAL A 254 -3.48 -14.71 -12.22
N SER A 255 -2.41 -14.60 -11.42
CA SER A 255 -1.18 -15.40 -11.60
C SER A 255 -1.35 -16.88 -11.25
N TRP A 256 -2.24 -17.17 -10.31
CA TRP A 256 -2.46 -18.51 -9.72
C TRP A 256 -3.70 -19.22 -10.27
N TYR A 257 -4.47 -18.59 -11.18
CA TYR A 257 -5.68 -19.15 -11.77
C TYR A 257 -5.63 -18.97 -13.28
N LYS A 258 -5.74 -20.06 -14.04
CA LYS A 258 -5.65 -20.05 -15.51
C LYS A 258 -6.63 -21.04 -16.13
N ALA A 259 -7.25 -20.65 -17.23
CA ALA A 259 -8.17 -21.50 -18.00
C ALA A 259 -9.32 -22.11 -17.16
N GLY A 260 -9.80 -21.38 -16.15
CA GLY A 260 -10.93 -21.82 -15.33
C GLY A 260 -10.55 -22.75 -14.17
N ALA A 261 -9.28 -22.83 -13.80
CA ALA A 261 -8.81 -23.63 -12.67
C ALA A 261 -7.55 -23.04 -12.01
N CYS A 262 -7.32 -23.37 -10.75
CA CYS A 262 -6.04 -23.10 -10.10
C CYS A 262 -4.90 -23.79 -10.83
N VAL A 263 -3.77 -23.09 -10.93
CA VAL A 263 -2.53 -23.72 -11.41
C VAL A 263 -2.09 -24.80 -10.41
N GLN A 264 -1.32 -25.77 -10.87
CA GLN A 264 -0.72 -26.71 -9.92
C GLN A 264 0.36 -26.02 -9.11
N ARG A 265 0.54 -26.38 -7.84
CA ARG A 265 1.57 -25.82 -6.95
C ARG A 265 2.96 -25.78 -7.60
N GLN A 266 3.32 -26.82 -8.35
CA GLN A 266 4.60 -26.93 -9.04
C GLN A 266 4.75 -25.97 -10.23
N GLU A 267 3.65 -25.37 -10.66
CA GLU A 267 3.61 -24.39 -11.76
C GLU A 267 3.67 -22.93 -11.24
N LEU A 268 3.63 -22.74 -9.91
CA LEU A 268 3.84 -21.43 -9.33
C LEU A 268 5.26 -20.95 -9.61
N ASP A 269 5.35 -19.77 -10.19
CA ASP A 269 6.63 -19.17 -10.55
C ASP A 269 7.18 -18.36 -9.37
N GLY A 270 8.10 -18.96 -8.62
CA GLY A 270 8.70 -18.37 -7.45
C GLY A 270 9.56 -19.35 -6.65
N VAL A 271 10.07 -18.89 -5.53
CA VAL A 271 10.99 -19.65 -4.66
C VAL A 271 10.44 -19.70 -3.23
N PHE A 272 10.46 -20.89 -2.63
CA PHE A 272 10.21 -21.04 -1.19
C PHE A 272 11.53 -20.82 -0.43
N LEU A 273 11.54 -19.84 0.47
CA LEU A 273 12.60 -19.60 1.43
C LEU A 273 12.14 -20.08 2.81
N PRO A 274 12.86 -21.03 3.45
CA PRO A 274 12.54 -21.46 4.80
C PRO A 274 12.56 -20.27 5.78
N ILE A 275 11.73 -20.30 6.81
CA ILE A 275 11.72 -19.22 7.80
C ILE A 275 13.07 -19.03 8.50
N SER A 276 13.93 -20.04 8.52
CA SER A 276 15.30 -19.96 9.03
C SER A 276 16.23 -19.02 8.23
N GLU A 277 15.86 -18.64 6.99
CA GLU A 277 16.54 -17.60 6.22
C GLU A 277 16.15 -16.18 6.69
N PHE A 278 15.18 -16.09 7.57
CA PHE A 278 14.69 -14.84 8.14
C PHE A 278 15.06 -14.74 9.63
N TYR A 279 15.39 -13.54 10.05
CA TYR A 279 15.30 -13.15 11.45
C TYR A 279 13.85 -12.78 11.72
N VAL A 280 13.17 -13.51 12.61
CA VAL A 280 11.79 -13.21 13.00
C VAL A 280 11.83 -12.18 14.11
N ALA A 281 11.58 -10.93 13.75
CA ALA A 281 11.65 -9.80 14.67
C ALA A 281 10.36 -9.66 15.50
N LYS A 282 10.52 -9.25 16.77
CA LYS A 282 9.43 -8.98 17.72
C LYS A 282 9.66 -7.61 18.37
N ALA A 283 8.65 -6.74 18.31
CA ALA A 283 8.77 -5.38 18.79
C ALA A 283 9.09 -5.27 20.29
N GLU A 284 8.69 -6.26 21.09
CA GLU A 284 8.91 -6.31 22.54
C GLU A 284 10.36 -6.57 22.93
N THR A 285 11.13 -7.21 22.05
CA THR A 285 12.50 -7.69 22.38
C THR A 285 13.58 -7.13 21.47
N ASP A 286 13.23 -6.70 20.26
CA ASP A 286 14.19 -6.29 19.25
C ASP A 286 14.27 -4.77 19.10
N ASN A 287 15.45 -4.31 18.76
CA ASN A 287 15.76 -2.91 18.50
C ASN A 287 16.65 -2.80 17.24
N GLU A 288 17.03 -1.57 16.88
CA GLU A 288 17.89 -1.33 15.73
C GLU A 288 19.23 -2.08 15.76
N GLU A 289 19.75 -2.41 16.94
CA GLU A 289 21.04 -3.10 17.05
C GLU A 289 20.89 -4.57 16.67
N THR A 290 19.90 -5.29 17.25
CA THR A 290 19.63 -6.70 16.93
C THR A 290 19.23 -6.88 15.48
N LEU A 291 18.42 -5.98 14.94
CA LEU A 291 17.98 -6.02 13.55
C LEU A 291 19.12 -5.75 12.57
N ASN A 292 19.99 -4.78 12.86
CA ASN A 292 21.16 -4.51 12.02
C ASN A 292 22.22 -5.62 12.10
N GLU A 293 22.40 -6.29 13.24
CA GLU A 293 23.25 -7.49 13.34
C GLU A 293 22.73 -8.59 12.42
N ALA A 294 21.42 -8.87 12.44
CA ALA A 294 20.81 -9.86 11.55
C ALA A 294 21.00 -9.51 10.05
N LEU A 295 20.83 -8.24 9.69
CA LEU A 295 21.07 -7.76 8.32
C LEU A 295 22.54 -7.91 7.90
N GLN A 296 23.50 -7.62 8.78
CA GLN A 296 24.92 -7.79 8.53
C GLN A 296 25.31 -9.26 8.36
N ASP A 297 24.64 -10.17 9.08
CA ASP A 297 24.79 -11.61 8.96
C ASP A 297 24.14 -12.18 7.69
N GLY A 298 23.53 -11.32 6.84
CA GLY A 298 22.90 -11.69 5.58
C GLY A 298 21.52 -12.32 5.73
N LYS A 299 20.83 -12.12 6.88
CA LYS A 299 19.46 -12.56 7.07
C LYS A 299 18.46 -11.60 6.42
N ASN A 300 17.37 -12.16 5.93
CA ASN A 300 16.14 -11.41 5.72
C ASN A 300 15.48 -11.08 7.06
N ILE A 301 14.57 -10.12 7.11
CA ILE A 301 13.80 -9.85 8.33
C ILE A 301 12.31 -10.06 8.07
N PHE A 302 11.68 -10.84 8.95
CA PHE A 302 10.24 -10.98 9.04
C PHE A 302 9.76 -10.24 10.28
N PHE A 303 9.12 -9.07 10.07
CA PHE A 303 8.60 -8.26 11.18
C PHE A 303 7.23 -8.77 11.62
N THR A 304 7.12 -9.26 12.82
CA THR A 304 5.82 -9.60 13.43
C THR A 304 5.06 -8.31 13.81
N PRO A 305 3.74 -8.38 14.02
CA PRO A 305 2.94 -7.20 14.37
C PRO A 305 3.45 -6.51 15.64
N GLY A 306 3.65 -5.20 15.56
CA GLY A 306 4.11 -4.38 16.68
C GLY A 306 4.62 -3.02 16.21
N VAL A 307 5.01 -2.17 17.15
CA VAL A 307 5.66 -0.87 16.88
C VAL A 307 7.11 -0.96 17.32
N TYR A 308 8.02 -0.91 16.36
CA TYR A 308 9.47 -0.94 16.55
C TYR A 308 10.00 0.49 16.62
N GLU A 309 10.37 0.94 17.79
CA GLU A 309 10.98 2.25 18.00
C GLU A 309 12.48 2.21 17.71
N LEU A 310 12.92 2.93 16.68
CA LEU A 310 14.28 2.91 16.18
C LEU A 310 14.98 4.23 16.48
N LYS A 311 16.17 4.16 17.08
CA LYS A 311 17.08 5.30 17.31
C LYS A 311 18.14 5.47 16.22
N LYS A 312 18.28 4.47 15.37
CA LYS A 312 19.15 4.47 14.19
C LYS A 312 18.41 3.76 13.05
N GLU A 313 18.81 4.05 11.83
CA GLU A 313 18.26 3.39 10.65
C GLU A 313 18.58 1.88 10.61
N LEU A 314 17.66 1.11 10.03
CA LEU A 314 17.95 -0.24 9.54
C LEU A 314 18.70 -0.11 8.22
N ARG A 315 19.95 -0.60 8.21
CA ARG A 315 20.87 -0.43 7.10
C ARG A 315 20.92 -1.68 6.22
N VAL A 316 20.39 -1.58 5.02
CA VAL A 316 20.36 -2.70 4.06
C VAL A 316 21.52 -2.55 3.08
N GLU A 317 22.55 -3.35 3.28
CA GLU A 317 23.79 -3.33 2.48
C GLU A 317 23.90 -4.53 1.53
N ASN A 318 23.22 -5.63 1.85
CA ASN A 318 23.27 -6.85 1.06
C ASN A 318 22.20 -6.85 -0.05
N PRO A 319 22.57 -7.30 -1.26
CA PRO A 319 21.59 -7.48 -2.33
C PRO A 319 20.59 -8.60 -1.99
N GLU A 320 19.46 -8.56 -2.67
CA GLU A 320 18.36 -9.53 -2.54
C GLU A 320 17.72 -9.61 -1.15
N THR A 321 18.12 -8.76 -0.20
CA THR A 321 17.53 -8.70 1.14
C THR A 321 16.03 -8.44 1.07
N ILE A 322 15.28 -9.19 1.88
CA ILE A 322 13.83 -9.07 2.04
C ILE A 322 13.51 -8.54 3.43
N LEU A 323 12.84 -7.40 3.49
CA LEU A 323 12.18 -6.88 4.69
C LEU A 323 10.68 -7.10 4.50
N LEU A 324 10.09 -8.03 5.24
CA LEU A 324 8.68 -8.40 5.12
C LEU A 324 7.96 -8.15 6.45
N GLY A 325 7.05 -7.19 6.47
CA GLY A 325 6.16 -6.92 7.60
C GLY A 325 4.83 -7.66 7.48
N THR A 326 4.24 -7.96 8.62
CA THR A 326 2.91 -8.53 8.73
C THR A 326 2.09 -7.80 9.80
N GLY A 327 0.75 -7.80 9.68
CA GLY A 327 -0.12 -7.07 10.60
C GLY A 327 0.16 -5.57 10.68
N LEU A 328 0.64 -4.98 9.57
CA LEU A 328 1.03 -3.56 9.53
C LEU A 328 2.14 -3.22 10.55
N ALA A 329 3.12 -4.11 10.73
CA ALA A 329 4.30 -3.86 11.56
C ALA A 329 4.83 -2.44 11.28
N THR A 330 5.05 -1.67 12.34
CA THR A 330 5.35 -0.24 12.25
C THR A 330 6.77 0.04 12.69
N LEU A 331 7.55 0.68 11.83
CA LEU A 331 8.89 1.20 12.18
C LEU A 331 8.77 2.69 12.48
N ARG A 332 9.13 3.10 13.70
CA ARG A 332 9.06 4.51 14.13
C ARG A 332 10.44 5.08 14.37
N ALA A 333 10.80 6.14 13.66
CA ALA A 333 12.05 6.87 13.84
C ALA A 333 11.93 7.82 15.04
N ILE A 334 12.63 7.57 16.16
CA ILE A 334 12.43 8.34 17.41
C ILE A 334 13.54 9.33 17.75
N ASP A 335 14.65 9.30 17.03
CA ASP A 335 15.86 10.15 17.33
C ASP A 335 16.32 10.97 16.12
N GLY A 336 15.40 11.32 15.20
CA GLY A 336 15.70 12.06 13.97
C GLY A 336 16.41 11.24 12.89
N ASN A 337 16.46 9.93 13.06
CA ASN A 337 17.01 8.96 12.12
C ASN A 337 16.01 8.63 10.99
N GLN A 338 16.47 7.91 9.98
CA GLN A 338 15.61 7.20 9.04
C GLN A 338 15.10 5.88 9.67
N CYS A 339 13.97 5.34 9.19
CA CYS A 339 13.60 3.98 9.53
C CYS A 339 14.46 2.97 8.77
N ILE A 340 14.59 3.16 7.45
CA ILE A 340 15.33 2.25 6.55
C ILE A 340 16.22 3.05 5.62
N HIS A 341 17.48 2.65 5.50
CA HIS A 341 18.43 3.14 4.53
C HIS A 341 19.03 1.98 3.71
N VAL A 342 18.69 1.90 2.45
CA VAL A 342 19.23 0.91 1.52
C VAL A 342 20.42 1.51 0.81
N THR A 343 21.60 0.92 0.96
CA THR A 343 22.84 1.39 0.35
C THR A 343 23.31 0.52 -0.82
N THR A 344 22.83 -0.73 -0.90
CA THR A 344 23.11 -1.58 -2.07
C THR A 344 22.43 -1.02 -3.32
N PRO A 345 23.11 -0.97 -4.46
CA PRO A 345 22.48 -0.56 -5.73
C PRO A 345 21.68 -1.70 -6.39
N GLU A 346 21.72 -2.89 -5.81
CA GLU A 346 21.09 -4.07 -6.36
C GLU A 346 19.69 -4.29 -5.77
N LYS A 347 18.96 -5.24 -6.34
CA LYS A 347 17.59 -5.60 -5.99
C LYS A 347 17.41 -5.87 -4.49
N VAL A 348 16.41 -5.24 -3.91
CA VAL A 348 15.90 -5.53 -2.56
C VAL A 348 14.37 -5.64 -2.59
N THR A 349 13.79 -6.21 -1.54
CA THR A 349 12.34 -6.23 -1.34
C THR A 349 12.00 -5.64 0.04
N ILE A 350 11.13 -4.63 0.06
CA ILE A 350 10.60 -4.05 1.30
C ILE A 350 9.08 -4.05 1.18
N SER A 351 8.37 -4.70 2.09
CA SER A 351 6.93 -4.85 1.94
C SER A 351 6.19 -5.01 3.26
N GLY A 352 4.91 -4.60 3.26
CA GLY A 352 3.98 -4.81 4.37
C GLY A 352 4.28 -4.00 5.64
N LEU A 353 4.88 -2.83 5.52
CA LEU A 353 5.33 -2.00 6.63
C LEU A 353 4.63 -0.64 6.66
N LEU A 354 4.39 -0.14 7.87
CA LEU A 354 4.09 1.26 8.14
C LEU A 354 5.35 1.94 8.70
N LEU A 355 5.80 3.03 8.07
CA LEU A 355 6.91 3.84 8.53
C LEU A 355 6.36 5.13 9.16
N ASP A 356 6.66 5.35 10.43
CA ASP A 356 6.06 6.38 11.27
C ASP A 356 7.11 7.44 11.67
N ALA A 357 6.81 8.71 11.47
CA ALA A 357 7.67 9.80 11.91
C ALA A 357 7.60 9.95 13.43
N GLY A 358 8.74 10.18 14.06
CA GLY A 358 8.84 10.50 15.47
C GLY A 358 8.74 12.00 15.76
N THR A 359 8.92 12.36 17.02
CA THR A 359 8.85 13.76 17.51
C THR A 359 10.12 14.56 17.21
N VAL A 360 11.25 13.90 17.01
CA VAL A 360 12.49 14.51 16.53
C VAL A 360 12.47 14.45 14.99
N GLU A 361 12.65 15.59 14.36
CA GLU A 361 12.55 15.71 12.90
C GLU A 361 13.60 14.85 12.18
N SER A 362 13.13 13.96 11.31
CA SER A 362 13.96 13.16 10.42
C SER A 362 14.09 13.84 9.04
N GLN A 363 15.19 13.62 8.35
CA GLN A 363 15.30 14.07 6.96
C GLN A 363 14.46 13.21 6.02
N LEU A 364 14.45 11.89 6.26
CA LEU A 364 13.69 10.89 5.50
C LEU A 364 13.19 9.79 6.46
N LEU A 365 12.15 9.05 6.07
CA LEU A 365 11.78 7.77 6.71
C LEU A 365 12.35 6.58 5.94
N LEU A 366 12.33 6.64 4.60
CA LEU A 366 12.93 5.61 3.73
C LEU A 366 13.83 6.27 2.69
N GLN A 367 15.07 5.80 2.61
CA GLN A 367 15.96 6.08 1.49
C GLN A 367 16.31 4.79 0.76
N LEU A 368 15.99 4.71 -0.53
CA LEU A 368 16.35 3.60 -1.39
C LEU A 368 17.47 4.01 -2.35
N GLY A 369 18.67 3.55 -2.08
CA GLY A 369 19.87 3.89 -2.83
C GLY A 369 20.54 5.20 -2.38
N GLU A 370 21.83 5.31 -2.71
CA GLU A 370 22.62 6.50 -2.39
C GLU A 370 22.41 7.59 -3.44
N LYS A 371 22.32 8.84 -2.98
CA LYS A 371 22.25 10.00 -3.86
C LYS A 371 23.60 10.19 -4.55
N THR A 372 23.64 9.96 -5.84
CA THR A 372 24.85 10.12 -6.65
C THR A 372 24.72 11.33 -7.57
N GLU A 373 25.82 12.12 -7.71
CA GLU A 373 25.86 13.27 -8.65
C GLU A 373 25.92 12.82 -10.13
N THR A 374 26.31 11.56 -10.35
CA THR A 374 26.39 10.97 -11.71
C THR A 374 25.35 9.87 -11.85
N LYS A 375 24.47 10.01 -12.84
CA LYS A 375 23.55 8.93 -13.22
C LYS A 375 24.35 7.66 -13.49
N LYS A 376 24.05 6.57 -12.78
CA LYS A 376 24.59 5.26 -13.09
C LYS A 376 23.79 4.68 -14.26
N GLU A 377 24.48 4.10 -15.23
CA GLU A 377 23.81 3.33 -16.28
C GLU A 377 22.97 2.22 -15.63
N PRO A 378 21.71 2.02 -16.09
CA PRO A 378 20.88 0.92 -15.63
C PRO A 378 21.63 -0.40 -15.80
N GLN A 379 21.64 -1.27 -14.78
CA GLN A 379 22.13 -2.63 -14.97
C GLN A 379 21.15 -3.37 -15.90
N ALA A 380 21.56 -3.53 -17.15
CA ALA A 380 20.75 -4.23 -18.14
C ALA A 380 20.51 -5.70 -17.69
N GLY A 381 19.26 -6.07 -17.46
CA GLY A 381 18.82 -7.46 -17.30
C GLY A 381 18.67 -7.99 -15.88
N GLY A 382 18.75 -7.16 -14.84
CA GLY A 382 18.40 -7.54 -13.47
C GLY A 382 16.88 -7.45 -13.21
N ASP A 383 16.41 -8.07 -12.12
CA ASP A 383 15.06 -7.83 -11.60
C ASP A 383 14.99 -6.49 -10.85
N ALA A 384 13.81 -5.87 -10.87
CA ALA A 384 13.56 -4.64 -10.14
C ALA A 384 13.61 -4.83 -8.61
N SER A 385 13.99 -3.79 -7.87
CA SER A 385 13.64 -3.70 -6.45
C SER A 385 12.12 -3.60 -6.31
N LEU A 386 11.58 -4.25 -5.27
CA LEU A 386 10.15 -4.21 -4.98
C LEU A 386 9.87 -3.47 -3.66
N LEU A 387 9.04 -2.47 -3.74
CA LEU A 387 8.44 -1.77 -2.61
C LEU A 387 6.93 -2.00 -2.66
N ALA A 388 6.36 -2.83 -1.75
CA ALA A 388 4.95 -3.21 -1.83
C ALA A 388 4.22 -3.03 -0.50
N ASP A 389 2.98 -2.51 -0.53
CA ASP A 389 2.20 -2.19 0.68
C ASP A 389 3.03 -1.41 1.69
N LEU A 390 3.63 -0.31 1.25
CA LEU A 390 4.39 0.59 2.11
C LEU A 390 3.58 1.84 2.42
N PHE A 391 3.37 2.04 3.70
CA PHE A 391 2.61 3.15 4.21
C PHE A 391 3.50 4.06 5.07
N PHE A 392 3.27 5.36 4.98
CA PHE A 392 4.05 6.36 5.70
C PHE A 392 3.11 7.31 6.43
N ARG A 393 3.43 7.59 7.69
CA ARG A 393 2.58 8.46 8.51
C ARG A 393 3.39 9.54 9.23
N VAL A 394 2.90 10.76 9.16
CA VAL A 394 3.46 11.90 9.90
C VAL A 394 2.39 12.51 10.81
N GLY A 395 2.36 12.10 12.07
CA GLY A 395 1.43 12.61 13.07
C GLY A 395 0.15 11.80 13.24
N GLY A 396 -0.73 12.28 14.08
CA GLY A 396 -2.02 11.69 14.42
C GLY A 396 -1.99 10.69 15.58
N ALA A 397 -0.88 9.98 15.79
CA ALA A 397 -0.81 8.89 16.77
C ALA A 397 0.00 9.21 18.03
N LEU A 398 0.78 10.28 18.03
CA LEU A 398 1.65 10.64 19.15
C LEU A 398 1.11 11.83 19.93
N SER A 399 1.37 11.86 21.23
CA SER A 399 0.99 12.99 22.12
C SER A 399 1.82 14.25 21.89
N GLU A 400 2.91 14.16 21.13
CA GLU A 400 3.77 15.25 20.69
C GLU A 400 3.81 15.30 19.15
N PRO A 401 4.06 16.47 18.54
CA PRO A 401 4.08 16.59 17.08
C PRO A 401 5.16 15.76 16.40
N ALA A 402 4.79 14.90 15.46
CA ALA A 402 5.72 14.17 14.62
C ALA A 402 6.19 15.02 13.43
N LYS A 403 7.44 14.84 12.98
CA LYS A 403 8.04 15.68 11.94
C LYS A 403 8.97 14.92 11.02
N VAL A 404 8.94 15.29 9.74
CA VAL A 404 9.90 14.79 8.73
C VAL A 404 10.07 15.84 7.63
N ASP A 405 11.24 15.93 7.00
CA ASP A 405 11.41 16.79 5.84
C ASP A 405 10.74 16.17 4.59
N ALA A 406 11.06 14.91 4.27
CA ALA A 406 10.34 14.12 3.27
C ALA A 406 10.18 12.66 3.75
N CYS A 407 9.10 11.95 3.32
CA CYS A 407 8.91 10.58 3.77
C CYS A 407 9.80 9.59 3.02
N VAL A 408 9.86 9.69 1.70
CA VAL A 408 10.52 8.69 0.85
C VAL A 408 11.40 9.35 -0.18
N GLU A 409 12.64 8.84 -0.34
CA GLU A 409 13.52 9.19 -1.45
C GLU A 409 13.99 7.92 -2.17
N ILE A 410 13.67 7.80 -3.47
CA ILE A 410 14.08 6.69 -4.35
C ILE A 410 15.20 7.20 -5.26
N ASN A 411 16.43 6.77 -5.00
CA ASN A 411 17.61 7.09 -5.79
C ASN A 411 18.08 5.91 -6.65
N SER A 412 17.62 4.70 -6.35
CA SER A 412 17.91 3.50 -7.13
C SER A 412 17.11 3.50 -8.42
N ASN A 413 17.73 2.99 -9.48
CA ASN A 413 17.08 2.70 -10.75
C ASN A 413 16.35 1.37 -10.69
N HIS A 414 15.41 1.16 -11.62
CA HIS A 414 14.67 -0.08 -11.83
C HIS A 414 13.96 -0.54 -10.54
N VAL A 415 12.94 0.22 -10.16
CA VAL A 415 12.15 0.01 -8.94
C VAL A 415 10.68 -0.16 -9.31
N ILE A 416 10.03 -1.15 -8.73
CA ILE A 416 8.59 -1.31 -8.74
C ILE A 416 8.04 -0.90 -7.38
N GLY A 417 7.18 0.12 -7.37
CA GLY A 417 6.31 0.46 -6.26
C GLY A 417 4.92 -0.14 -6.47
N ASP A 418 4.31 -0.71 -5.42
CA ASP A 418 3.01 -1.35 -5.53
C ASP A 418 2.18 -1.12 -4.27
N ASN A 419 1.25 -0.17 -4.34
CA ASN A 419 0.37 0.28 -3.26
C ASN A 419 1.09 1.06 -2.16
N PHE A 420 1.20 2.37 -2.35
CA PHE A 420 1.73 3.31 -1.37
C PHE A 420 0.64 4.23 -0.84
N TRP A 421 0.68 4.49 0.45
CA TRP A 421 0.05 5.67 1.03
C TRP A 421 1.07 6.45 1.85
N VAL A 422 1.33 7.67 1.43
CA VAL A 422 2.28 8.60 2.06
C VAL A 422 1.44 9.75 2.62
N TRP A 423 1.29 9.80 3.93
CA TRP A 423 0.28 10.63 4.57
C TRP A 423 0.87 11.54 5.66
N ARG A 424 0.72 12.83 5.46
CA ARG A 424 0.80 13.79 6.55
C ARG A 424 -0.58 13.88 7.19
N ALA A 425 -0.71 13.43 8.43
CA ALA A 425 -2.02 13.33 9.09
C ALA A 425 -2.74 14.68 9.12
N ASP A 426 -3.99 14.67 8.67
CA ASP A 426 -4.91 15.82 8.70
C ASP A 426 -5.86 15.78 9.89
N HIS A 427 -5.91 14.65 10.61
CA HIS A 427 -6.67 14.43 11.84
C HIS A 427 -5.92 13.50 12.80
N GLY A 428 -6.42 13.38 14.03
CA GLY A 428 -5.74 12.70 15.14
C GLY A 428 -5.12 13.69 16.12
N GLU A 429 -4.15 13.22 16.93
CA GLU A 429 -3.50 14.07 17.92
C GLU A 429 -2.33 14.87 17.31
N GLN A 430 -2.09 16.07 17.81
CA GLN A 430 -0.96 16.93 17.45
C GLN A 430 -0.83 17.18 15.93
N VAL A 431 -1.95 17.36 15.24
CA VAL A 431 -1.97 17.70 13.81
C VAL A 431 -2.29 19.17 13.58
N GLY A 432 -1.65 19.77 12.58
CA GLY A 432 -1.84 21.15 12.17
C GLY A 432 -0.64 21.72 11.44
N TRP A 433 -0.81 22.81 10.72
CA TRP A 433 0.19 23.39 9.82
C TRP A 433 1.59 23.55 10.44
N ASN A 434 1.66 23.96 11.70
CA ASN A 434 2.91 24.17 12.42
C ASN A 434 3.23 23.06 13.44
N LEU A 435 2.51 21.95 13.43
CA LEU A 435 2.69 20.84 14.35
C LEU A 435 3.37 19.66 13.66
N ASN A 436 2.62 18.84 12.95
CA ASN A 436 3.17 17.70 12.22
C ASN A 436 3.72 18.13 10.85
N THR A 437 4.85 18.84 10.87
CA THR A 437 5.45 19.40 9.66
C THR A 437 6.06 18.33 8.77
N ALA A 438 5.76 18.41 7.48
CA ALA A 438 6.36 17.58 6.45
C ALA A 438 6.32 18.32 5.11
N ARG A 439 7.48 18.51 4.49
CA ARG A 439 7.60 19.30 3.27
C ARG A 439 7.11 18.54 2.06
N ASN A 440 7.64 17.34 1.80
CA ASN A 440 7.31 16.52 0.65
C ASN A 440 6.96 15.08 1.05
N GLY A 441 6.13 14.40 0.26
CA GLY A 441 5.81 12.99 0.45
C GLY A 441 6.85 12.08 -0.19
N LEU A 442 6.97 12.12 -1.52
CA LEU A 442 7.82 11.23 -2.30
C LEU A 442 8.74 12.02 -3.24
N LEU A 443 10.02 11.65 -3.23
CA LEU A 443 11.06 12.15 -4.12
C LEU A 443 11.61 10.97 -4.94
N VAL A 444 11.51 11.02 -6.28
CA VAL A 444 12.04 9.98 -7.18
C VAL A 444 13.14 10.57 -8.04
N ASN A 445 14.37 10.12 -7.79
CA ASN A 445 15.55 10.52 -8.53
C ASN A 445 16.09 9.40 -9.46
N GLY A 446 15.71 8.14 -9.18
CA GLY A 446 16.11 6.97 -9.96
C GLY A 446 15.37 6.88 -11.30
N ASP A 447 16.04 6.31 -12.29
CA ASP A 447 15.49 6.02 -13.61
C ASP A 447 14.74 4.67 -13.63
N ASP A 448 13.84 4.46 -14.60
CA ASP A 448 13.08 3.21 -14.77
C ASP A 448 12.26 2.81 -13.50
N VAL A 449 11.61 3.78 -12.86
CA VAL A 449 10.76 3.54 -11.70
C VAL A 449 9.30 3.48 -12.14
N THR A 450 8.61 2.40 -11.80
CA THR A 450 7.17 2.24 -12.04
C THR A 450 6.43 2.10 -10.72
N ILE A 451 5.36 2.88 -10.49
CA ILE A 451 4.55 2.79 -9.28
C ILE A 451 3.08 2.54 -9.65
N TYR A 452 2.50 1.49 -9.06
CA TYR A 452 1.08 1.17 -9.11
C TYR A 452 0.42 1.59 -7.80
N ALA A 453 -0.70 2.32 -7.87
CA ALA A 453 -1.43 2.87 -6.72
C ALA A 453 -0.54 3.72 -5.80
N LEU A 454 -0.22 4.90 -6.23
CA LEU A 454 0.49 5.92 -5.45
C LEU A 454 -0.50 6.92 -4.86
N MET A 455 -0.62 6.95 -3.54
CA MET A 455 -1.47 7.90 -2.81
C MET A 455 -0.58 8.76 -1.92
N VAL A 456 -0.62 10.09 -2.10
CA VAL A 456 0.25 11.04 -1.36
C VAL A 456 -0.54 12.28 -0.96
N GLU A 457 -0.59 12.58 0.35
CA GLU A 457 -1.58 13.54 0.87
C GLU A 457 -1.04 14.50 1.90
N HIS A 458 -1.51 15.75 1.82
CA HIS A 458 -1.44 16.83 2.80
C HIS A 458 -0.06 17.42 3.08
N PHE A 459 0.96 17.13 2.29
CA PHE A 459 2.30 17.72 2.47
C PHE A 459 2.30 19.23 2.17
N GLN A 460 3.21 19.94 2.83
CA GLN A 460 3.22 21.41 2.85
C GLN A 460 3.81 22.05 1.58
N GLU A 461 4.47 21.25 0.72
CA GLU A 461 4.92 21.63 -0.60
C GLU A 461 4.40 20.63 -1.64
N TYR A 462 5.21 20.24 -2.62
CA TYR A 462 4.83 19.21 -3.60
C TYR A 462 4.62 17.85 -2.91
N GLN A 463 3.51 17.18 -3.21
CA GLN A 463 3.28 15.85 -2.66
C GLN A 463 4.27 14.85 -3.26
N THR A 464 4.51 14.93 -4.56
CA THR A 464 5.47 14.09 -5.29
C THR A 464 6.33 14.92 -6.22
N ILE A 465 7.66 14.69 -6.20
CA ILE A 465 8.61 15.26 -7.16
C ILE A 465 9.33 14.13 -7.89
N TRP A 466 9.30 14.18 -9.22
CA TRP A 466 9.91 13.19 -10.10
C TRP A 466 11.05 13.77 -10.92
N ARG A 467 12.25 13.20 -10.84
CA ARG A 467 13.46 13.64 -11.54
C ARG A 467 14.12 12.52 -12.35
N GLY A 468 13.69 11.27 -12.17
CA GLY A 468 14.20 10.12 -12.90
C GLY A 468 13.62 10.03 -14.30
N GLU A 469 14.39 9.45 -15.22
CA GLU A 469 13.95 9.16 -16.59
C GLU A 469 13.08 7.90 -16.65
N ASN A 470 12.26 7.79 -17.71
CA ASN A 470 11.44 6.64 -18.01
C ASN A 470 10.55 6.20 -16.82
N GLY A 471 10.05 7.18 -16.07
CA GLY A 471 9.17 6.96 -14.94
C GLY A 471 7.74 6.66 -15.38
N LYS A 472 7.04 5.81 -14.62
CA LYS A 472 5.64 5.48 -14.90
C LYS A 472 4.83 5.43 -13.60
N VAL A 473 3.66 6.06 -13.58
CA VAL A 473 2.71 5.97 -12.46
C VAL A 473 1.33 5.57 -12.99
N ILE A 474 0.82 4.47 -12.44
CA ILE A 474 -0.50 3.94 -12.78
C ILE A 474 -1.38 4.03 -11.54
N MET A 475 -2.35 4.90 -11.59
CA MET A 475 -3.19 5.42 -10.51
C MET A 475 -2.39 6.27 -9.52
N TYR A 476 -2.70 7.56 -9.52
CA TYR A 476 -2.27 8.52 -8.50
C TYR A 476 -3.47 9.15 -7.82
N GLN A 477 -3.42 9.19 -6.49
CA GLN A 477 -4.40 9.91 -5.69
C GLN A 477 -3.66 10.90 -4.80
N SER A 478 -4.18 12.11 -4.72
CA SER A 478 -3.58 13.13 -3.86
C SER A 478 -4.62 14.07 -3.31
N GLU A 479 -4.48 14.37 -2.03
CA GLU A 479 -5.22 15.42 -1.37
C GLU A 479 -4.27 16.55 -0.98
N THR A 480 -4.64 17.77 -1.37
CA THR A 480 -3.85 18.95 -0.99
C THR A 480 -4.02 19.25 0.51
N PRO A 481 -3.10 19.96 1.18
CA PRO A 481 -3.22 20.19 2.62
C PRO A 481 -4.49 20.98 2.96
N TYR A 482 -5.25 20.50 3.95
CA TYR A 482 -6.51 21.12 4.41
C TYR A 482 -6.30 22.23 5.43
N ASP A 483 -5.15 22.24 6.07
CA ASP A 483 -4.82 23.06 7.24
C ASP A 483 -3.95 24.29 6.92
N VAL A 484 -3.89 24.70 5.68
CA VAL A 484 -3.18 25.90 5.26
C VAL A 484 -3.81 27.14 5.92
N PRO A 485 -3.09 27.93 6.73
CA PRO A 485 -3.69 29.04 7.49
C PRO A 485 -4.01 30.27 6.62
N LYS A 486 -3.28 30.48 5.54
CA LYS A 486 -3.49 31.58 4.57
C LYS A 486 -2.70 31.35 3.29
N GLN A 487 -3.12 31.98 2.19
CA GLN A 487 -2.47 31.83 0.89
C GLN A 487 -0.96 32.13 0.91
N SER A 488 -0.52 33.16 1.63
CA SER A 488 0.90 33.53 1.68
C SER A 488 1.82 32.47 2.32
N ASP A 489 1.26 31.50 3.01
CA ASP A 489 2.00 30.40 3.62
C ASP A 489 2.04 29.15 2.71
N TYR A 490 1.33 29.21 1.58
CA TYR A 490 1.26 28.14 0.58
C TYR A 490 1.48 28.71 -0.83
N MET A 491 2.75 29.04 -1.11
CA MET A 491 3.20 29.66 -2.35
C MET A 491 4.42 28.95 -2.91
N SER A 492 4.34 28.49 -4.15
CA SER A 492 5.45 27.88 -4.87
C SER A 492 6.24 28.91 -5.71
N HIS A 493 7.29 28.44 -6.41
CA HIS A 493 8.10 29.23 -7.35
C HIS A 493 8.62 30.56 -6.75
N ASP A 494 9.30 30.46 -5.62
CA ASP A 494 9.84 31.60 -4.86
C ASP A 494 8.73 32.61 -4.45
N GLY A 495 7.56 32.11 -4.07
CA GLY A 495 6.45 32.92 -3.61
C GLY A 495 5.65 33.61 -4.72
N LYS A 496 5.78 33.18 -5.97
CA LYS A 496 5.15 33.84 -7.14
C LYS A 496 3.89 33.14 -7.62
N VAL A 497 3.71 31.85 -7.28
CA VAL A 497 2.60 31.03 -7.76
C VAL A 497 1.80 30.51 -6.58
N ASN A 498 0.48 30.60 -6.66
CA ASN A 498 -0.44 30.14 -5.63
C ASN A 498 -0.43 28.61 -5.51
N GLY A 499 -0.14 28.10 -4.31
CA GLY A 499 -0.11 26.69 -4.00
C GLY A 499 1.06 25.93 -4.62
N TYR A 500 1.10 24.65 -4.31
CA TYR A 500 2.01 23.66 -4.89
C TYR A 500 1.19 22.62 -5.66
N ALA A 501 1.64 22.24 -6.83
CA ALA A 501 1.07 21.12 -7.55
C ALA A 501 1.24 19.82 -6.73
N SER A 502 0.26 18.93 -6.79
CA SER A 502 0.39 17.63 -6.10
C SER A 502 1.47 16.75 -6.71
N TYR A 503 1.65 16.84 -8.01
CA TYR A 503 2.65 16.06 -8.74
C TYR A 503 3.47 16.96 -9.65
N LYS A 504 4.79 16.84 -9.54
CA LYS A 504 5.72 17.62 -10.35
C LYS A 504 6.77 16.73 -10.99
N VAL A 505 6.91 16.81 -12.30
CA VAL A 505 8.03 16.25 -13.06
C VAL A 505 9.03 17.37 -13.33
N ASP A 506 10.32 17.10 -13.08
CA ASP A 506 11.40 18.06 -13.28
C ASP A 506 11.60 18.38 -14.78
N GLU A 507 11.94 19.63 -15.07
CA GLU A 507 12.16 20.14 -16.44
C GLU A 507 13.21 19.35 -17.25
N ASN A 508 14.13 18.64 -16.58
CA ASN A 508 15.18 17.87 -17.25
C ASN A 508 14.72 16.48 -17.70
N VAL A 509 13.57 15.99 -17.22
CA VAL A 509 13.04 14.67 -17.59
C VAL A 509 12.53 14.70 -19.03
N GLU A 510 12.93 13.73 -19.84
CA GLU A 510 12.55 13.60 -21.25
C GLU A 510 11.42 12.58 -21.46
N ILE A 511 11.34 11.54 -20.61
CA ILE A 511 10.35 10.45 -20.75
C ILE A 511 9.68 10.21 -19.41
N HIS A 512 8.36 10.38 -19.38
CA HIS A 512 7.55 10.07 -18.20
C HIS A 512 6.09 9.85 -18.61
N GLU A 513 5.41 8.87 -17.98
CA GLU A 513 4.04 8.51 -18.33
C GLU A 513 3.18 8.36 -17.08
N ILE A 514 2.00 8.97 -17.08
CA ILE A 514 1.04 8.89 -15.98
C ILE A 514 -0.34 8.46 -16.45
N TRP A 515 -1.01 7.61 -15.64
CA TRP A 515 -2.31 7.04 -15.95
C TRP A 515 -3.27 7.16 -14.76
N GLY A 516 -4.45 7.75 -14.97
CA GLY A 516 -5.51 7.78 -13.97
C GLY A 516 -5.13 8.59 -12.72
N PHE A 517 -5.01 9.90 -12.85
CA PHE A 517 -4.68 10.81 -11.75
C PHE A 517 -5.91 11.51 -11.20
N GLY A 518 -6.08 11.48 -9.88
CA GLY A 518 -7.09 12.23 -9.14
C GLY A 518 -6.43 13.14 -8.10
N ILE A 519 -6.61 14.45 -8.25
CA ILE A 519 -6.12 15.45 -7.31
C ILE A 519 -7.33 16.14 -6.65
N TYR A 520 -7.39 16.07 -5.32
CA TYR A 520 -8.52 16.52 -4.53
C TYR A 520 -8.12 17.66 -3.61
N SER A 521 -8.97 18.69 -3.53
CA SER A 521 -8.74 19.84 -2.67
C SER A 521 -9.93 20.15 -1.78
N TYR A 522 -9.64 20.46 -0.53
CA TYR A 522 -10.61 20.84 0.49
C TYR A 522 -10.06 21.97 1.35
N ASN A 523 -10.63 23.16 1.25
CA ASN A 523 -10.25 24.33 2.04
C ASN A 523 -10.95 24.28 3.43
N ARG A 524 -10.35 23.53 4.37
CA ARG A 524 -10.91 23.38 5.73
C ARG A 524 -10.67 24.62 6.58
N ASP A 525 -9.42 25.05 6.69
CA ASP A 525 -9.02 26.09 7.65
C ASP A 525 -8.99 27.49 7.03
N ALA A 526 -8.56 27.62 5.79
CA ALA A 526 -8.62 28.88 5.03
C ALA A 526 -8.89 28.63 3.55
N VAL A 527 -9.40 29.66 2.89
CA VAL A 527 -9.61 29.63 1.44
C VAL A 527 -8.30 29.94 0.75
N VAL A 528 -7.73 28.94 0.08
CA VAL A 528 -6.52 29.05 -0.70
C VAL A 528 -6.75 28.59 -2.14
N GLU A 529 -6.05 29.23 -3.07
CA GLU A 529 -6.02 28.86 -4.48
C GLU A 529 -4.79 28.04 -4.78
N ILE A 530 -4.93 27.05 -5.67
CA ILE A 530 -3.84 26.25 -6.22
C ILE A 530 -3.80 26.50 -7.72
N HIS A 531 -2.66 26.94 -8.22
CA HIS A 531 -2.52 27.29 -9.63
C HIS A 531 -2.70 26.07 -10.54
N SER A 532 -1.96 24.99 -10.28
CA SER A 532 -2.02 23.77 -11.10
C SER A 532 -2.09 22.52 -10.23
N ALA A 533 -2.89 21.55 -10.60
CA ALA A 533 -2.94 20.25 -9.92
C ALA A 533 -1.67 19.43 -10.19
N VAL A 534 -1.14 19.51 -11.42
CA VAL A 534 0.04 18.78 -11.90
C VAL A 534 0.95 19.72 -12.68
N GLU A 535 2.26 19.61 -12.50
CA GLU A 535 3.29 20.32 -13.29
C GLU A 535 4.12 19.32 -14.11
N LEU A 536 4.08 19.43 -15.44
CA LEU A 536 4.79 18.56 -16.38
C LEU A 536 5.61 19.35 -17.38
N PRO A 537 6.81 18.89 -17.80
CA PRO A 537 7.55 19.49 -18.91
C PRO A 537 6.78 19.40 -20.24
N TRP A 538 6.96 20.40 -21.11
CA TRP A 538 6.44 20.39 -22.47
C TRP A 538 7.40 19.65 -23.40
N LYS A 539 7.31 18.29 -23.44
CA LYS A 539 8.19 17.44 -24.24
C LYS A 539 7.43 16.24 -24.81
N GLU A 540 7.79 15.79 -26.00
CA GLU A 540 7.13 14.68 -26.72
C GLU A 540 7.08 13.36 -25.92
N GLY A 541 8.06 13.11 -25.05
CA GLY A 541 8.11 11.90 -24.23
C GLY A 541 7.36 12.00 -22.90
N ILE A 542 6.72 13.14 -22.60
CA ILE A 542 5.95 13.35 -21.36
C ILE A 542 4.47 13.18 -21.68
N ARG A 543 3.83 12.18 -21.12
CA ARG A 543 2.44 11.82 -21.42
C ARG A 543 1.60 11.71 -20.16
N ALA A 544 0.36 12.18 -20.24
CA ALA A 544 -0.62 11.99 -19.18
C ALA A 544 -1.98 11.55 -19.74
N HIS A 545 -2.51 10.49 -19.16
CA HIS A 545 -3.77 9.88 -19.55
C HIS A 545 -4.77 9.97 -18.40
N HIS A 546 -5.89 10.68 -18.61
CA HIS A 546 -6.99 10.80 -17.66
C HIS A 546 -6.56 11.44 -16.31
N VAL A 547 -6.35 12.73 -16.32
CA VAL A 547 -6.06 13.54 -15.12
C VAL A 547 -7.31 14.32 -14.73
N CYS A 548 -7.76 14.20 -13.48
CA CYS A 548 -8.86 15.01 -12.96
C CYS A 548 -8.44 15.78 -11.70
N ALA A 549 -8.96 16.99 -11.58
CA ALA A 549 -8.93 17.80 -10.37
C ALA A 549 -10.35 17.92 -9.83
N VAL A 550 -10.51 17.79 -8.51
CA VAL A 550 -11.80 17.86 -7.83
C VAL A 550 -11.71 18.83 -6.65
N MET A 551 -12.58 19.82 -6.63
CA MET A 551 -12.76 20.70 -5.47
C MET A 551 -13.91 20.20 -4.63
N ILE A 552 -13.63 19.65 -3.45
CA ILE A 552 -14.62 19.05 -2.56
C ILE A 552 -15.45 20.16 -1.91
N THR A 553 -14.80 21.12 -1.27
CA THR A 553 -15.45 22.32 -0.73
C THR A 553 -14.48 23.51 -0.74
N GLY A 554 -15.03 24.72 -0.60
CA GLY A 554 -14.28 25.97 -0.59
C GLY A 554 -14.10 26.59 -1.98
N ASN A 555 -13.73 27.86 -2.00
CA ASN A 555 -13.35 28.65 -3.17
C ASN A 555 -12.10 29.47 -2.81
N PRO A 556 -11.20 29.79 -3.76
CA PRO A 556 -11.29 29.56 -5.19
C PRO A 556 -11.15 28.09 -5.60
N GLY A 557 -10.20 27.32 -5.42
CA GLY A 557 -10.02 25.96 -5.91
C GLY A 557 -8.73 25.81 -6.69
N ILE A 558 -8.71 24.87 -7.65
CA ILE A 558 -7.58 24.57 -8.52
C ILE A 558 -7.83 25.26 -9.87
N SER A 559 -6.92 26.14 -10.29
CA SER A 559 -7.11 26.95 -11.49
C SER A 559 -6.90 26.18 -12.78
N TYR A 560 -5.94 25.23 -12.81
CA TYR A 560 -5.60 24.42 -13.98
C TYR A 560 -5.35 22.96 -13.58
N VAL A 561 -5.59 22.05 -14.49
CA VAL A 561 -5.36 20.62 -14.25
C VAL A 561 -3.88 20.26 -14.46
N ILE A 562 -3.31 20.61 -15.62
CA ILE A 562 -1.88 20.41 -15.90
C ILE A 562 -1.29 21.73 -16.38
N ASN A 563 -0.29 22.27 -15.69
CA ASN A 563 0.34 23.54 -16.00
C ASN A 563 -0.72 24.66 -16.10
N GLU A 564 -0.89 25.26 -17.29
CA GLU A 564 -1.92 26.26 -17.60
C GLU A 564 -3.05 25.68 -18.46
N LEU A 565 -3.23 24.35 -18.47
CA LEU A 565 -4.26 23.65 -19.23
C LEU A 565 -5.38 23.12 -18.35
N GLY A 566 -6.55 22.98 -18.94
CA GLY A 566 -7.77 22.48 -18.31
C GLY A 566 -8.64 23.60 -17.76
N GLU A 567 -9.85 23.23 -17.38
CA GLU A 567 -10.82 24.15 -16.83
C GLU A 567 -10.56 24.40 -15.34
N HIS A 568 -11.01 25.54 -14.84
CA HIS A 568 -10.99 25.86 -13.42
C HIS A 568 -11.92 24.94 -12.63
N CYS A 569 -11.38 24.29 -11.62
CA CYS A 569 -12.11 23.44 -10.69
C CYS A 569 -12.45 24.21 -9.42
N TYR A 570 -13.74 24.41 -9.15
CA TYR A 570 -14.25 25.17 -8.01
C TYR A 570 -15.40 24.43 -7.31
N THR A 571 -15.81 24.92 -6.15
CA THR A 571 -16.85 24.30 -5.31
C THR A 571 -18.16 24.02 -6.08
N GLY A 572 -18.77 22.89 -5.79
CA GLY A 572 -20.05 22.48 -6.35
C GLY A 572 -19.98 21.18 -7.14
N GLY A 573 -18.91 20.40 -6.97
CA GLY A 573 -18.71 19.10 -7.62
C GLY A 573 -18.24 19.22 -9.07
N ALA A 574 -17.80 20.40 -9.49
CA ALA A 574 -17.14 20.56 -10.78
C ALA A 574 -15.82 19.79 -10.79
N ARG A 575 -15.72 18.83 -11.68
CA ARG A 575 -14.47 18.16 -12.01
C ARG A 575 -13.87 18.79 -13.24
N ALA A 576 -12.61 19.21 -13.15
CA ALA A 576 -11.83 19.62 -14.29
C ALA A 576 -11.00 18.44 -14.78
N ILE A 577 -10.97 18.20 -16.08
CA ILE A 577 -10.42 16.97 -16.65
C ILE A 577 -9.54 17.29 -17.85
N ILE A 578 -8.37 16.65 -17.91
CA ILE A 578 -7.58 16.49 -19.13
C ILE A 578 -7.54 15.00 -19.46
N LYS A 579 -8.00 14.64 -20.65
CA LYS A 579 -8.01 13.23 -21.09
C LYS A 579 -6.63 12.79 -21.52
N GLU A 580 -5.94 13.62 -22.30
CA GLU A 580 -4.64 13.34 -22.90
C GLU A 580 -3.78 14.60 -22.87
N TYR A 581 -2.52 14.41 -22.51
CA TYR A 581 -1.45 15.41 -22.58
C TYR A 581 -0.26 14.75 -23.29
N GLU A 582 0.16 15.34 -24.42
CA GLU A 582 1.25 14.85 -25.27
C GLU A 582 2.17 16.00 -25.68
#